data_6807de8de6aedc8e70899ceb5ac1fbd2
#
_entry.id   6807de8de6aedc8e70899ceb5ac1fbd2
#
_cell.length_a   1.000
_cell.length_b   1.000
_cell.length_c   1.000
_cell.angle_alpha   90.00
_cell.angle_beta   90.00
_cell.angle_gamma   90.00
#
_symmetry.space_group_name_H-M   'P 1'
#
loop_
_entity.id
_entity.type
_entity.pdbx_description
1 polymer ?
#
loop_
_entity_poly.entity_id
_entity_poly.type
_entity_poly.pdbx_seq_one_letter_code
_entity_poly.pdbx_strand_id
1 'polypeptide(L)'
;WIGNDANFALTNSYIPQAKLANQVLVSKIKALNEQAPNAKLNVTGHSLGTMVAAQAVAKLYHDDPKAFETIGEVVLFDGADVTQSLKNMGMTDKEIKAAGKKVTYYVNPFDLVSMLNRTTPYEEQFGTVHVIVPLNFNTTFETKNSSHDFGEF
;
A
#
# COMPACT_ATOMS: atom_id res chain seq x y z
N TRP A 1 10.51 16.68 -3.15
CA TRP A 1 11.34 15.69 -3.85
C TRP A 1 10.72 15.21 -5.14
N ILE A 2 9.48 15.49 -5.28
CA ILE A 2 8.72 14.86 -6.34
C ILE A 2 8.18 15.94 -7.26
N GLY A 3 8.64 15.93 -8.51
CA GLY A 3 8.02 16.66 -9.58
C GLY A 3 6.74 15.96 -10.03
N ASN A 4 5.93 16.62 -10.86
CA ASN A 4 4.68 16.08 -11.35
C ASN A 4 4.85 14.72 -12.06
N ASP A 5 5.95 14.56 -12.83
CA ASP A 5 6.22 13.32 -13.55
C ASP A 5 6.55 12.17 -12.60
N ALA A 6 7.30 12.45 -11.53
CA ALA A 6 7.63 11.44 -10.52
C ALA A 6 6.37 11.02 -9.74
N ASN A 7 5.51 11.97 -9.37
CA ASN A 7 4.22 11.67 -8.75
C ASN A 7 3.36 10.80 -9.66
N PHE A 8 3.30 11.14 -10.94
CA PHE A 8 2.56 10.37 -11.92
C PHE A 8 3.10 8.93 -12.01
N ALA A 9 4.41 8.77 -12.11
CA ALA A 9 5.03 7.45 -12.18
C ALA A 9 4.75 6.60 -10.95
N LEU A 10 4.84 7.20 -9.75
CA LEU A 10 4.61 6.48 -8.50
C LEU A 10 3.14 6.09 -8.27
N THR A 11 2.22 6.94 -8.72
CA THR A 11 0.79 6.74 -8.44
C THR A 11 0.01 6.11 -9.57
N ASN A 12 0.58 6.04 -10.79
CA ASN A 12 -0.15 5.61 -11.98
C ASN A 12 0.50 4.45 -12.74
N SER A 13 1.67 3.98 -12.34
CA SER A 13 2.34 2.87 -13.01
C SER A 13 2.86 1.82 -12.05
N TYR A 14 3.15 0.64 -12.59
CA TYR A 14 3.78 -0.45 -11.82
C TYR A 14 5.26 -0.14 -11.64
N ILE A 15 5.66 0.23 -10.44
CA ILE A 15 7.03 0.66 -10.18
C ILE A 15 8.00 -0.53 -10.15
N PRO A 16 9.26 -0.33 -10.59
CA PRO A 16 10.23 -1.42 -10.67
C PRO A 16 10.48 -2.13 -9.34
N GLN A 17 10.54 -1.38 -8.23
CA GLN A 17 10.72 -1.96 -6.90
C GLN A 17 9.56 -2.87 -6.51
N ALA A 18 8.35 -2.57 -6.96
CA ALA A 18 7.19 -3.42 -6.70
C ALA A 18 7.27 -4.73 -7.48
N LYS A 19 7.84 -4.71 -8.68
CA LYS A 19 8.09 -5.93 -9.44
C LYS A 19 9.05 -6.86 -8.71
N LEU A 20 10.14 -6.30 -8.18
CA LEU A 20 11.10 -7.06 -7.39
C LEU A 20 10.48 -7.58 -6.10
N ALA A 21 9.71 -6.75 -5.41
CA ALA A 21 9.01 -7.15 -4.19
C ALA A 21 8.01 -8.29 -4.47
N ASN A 22 7.32 -8.23 -5.61
CA ASN A 22 6.40 -9.30 -6.01
C ASN A 22 7.15 -10.62 -6.19
N GLN A 23 8.30 -10.61 -6.84
CA GLN A 23 9.13 -11.81 -7.00
C GLN A 23 9.56 -12.38 -5.65
N VAL A 24 9.96 -11.51 -4.71
CA VAL A 24 10.32 -11.92 -3.36
C VAL A 24 9.13 -12.54 -2.63
N LEU A 25 7.94 -11.94 -2.75
CA LEU A 25 6.72 -12.49 -2.15
C LEU A 25 6.41 -13.89 -2.68
N VAL A 26 6.47 -14.07 -4.00
CA VAL A 26 6.21 -15.37 -4.63
C VAL A 26 7.17 -16.43 -4.08
N SER A 27 8.45 -16.10 -4.02
CA SER A 27 9.49 -16.99 -3.52
C SER A 27 9.29 -17.34 -2.04
N LYS A 28 9.01 -16.35 -1.21
CA LYS A 28 8.77 -16.56 0.23
C LYS A 28 7.52 -17.37 0.51
N ILE A 29 6.45 -17.12 -0.24
CA ILE A 29 5.20 -17.87 -0.09
C ILE A 29 5.41 -19.33 -0.45
N LYS A 30 6.13 -19.59 -1.53
CA LYS A 30 6.46 -20.96 -1.94
C LYS A 30 7.23 -21.69 -0.84
N ALA A 31 8.28 -21.07 -0.32
CA ALA A 31 9.09 -21.64 0.76
C ALA A 31 8.26 -21.85 2.04
N LEU A 32 7.42 -20.90 2.38
CA LEU A 32 6.57 -20.98 3.57
C LEU A 32 5.56 -22.11 3.45
N ASN A 33 4.92 -22.27 2.29
CA ASN A 33 3.96 -23.34 2.05
C ASN A 33 4.59 -24.73 2.13
N GLU A 34 5.86 -24.87 1.75
CA GLU A 34 6.60 -26.12 1.87
C GLU A 34 6.96 -26.45 3.32
N GLN A 35 7.32 -25.45 4.12
CA GLN A 35 7.79 -25.63 5.49
C GLN A 35 6.68 -25.58 6.54
N ALA A 36 5.69 -24.74 6.33
CA ALA A 36 4.60 -24.51 7.27
C ALA A 36 3.31 -24.17 6.52
N PRO A 37 2.59 -25.18 6.00
CA PRO A 37 1.46 -24.95 5.07
C PRO A 37 0.32 -24.10 5.63
N ASN A 38 0.17 -24.02 6.95
CA ASN A 38 -0.89 -23.24 7.58
C ASN A 38 -0.44 -21.85 8.04
N ALA A 39 0.84 -21.52 7.86
CA ALA A 39 1.36 -20.21 8.24
C ALA A 39 0.94 -19.13 7.26
N LYS A 40 0.82 -17.90 7.75
CA LYS A 40 0.51 -16.73 6.94
C LYS A 40 1.70 -15.78 6.92
N LEU A 41 1.82 -15.05 5.80
CA LEU A 41 2.85 -14.02 5.62
C LEU A 41 2.17 -12.66 5.76
N ASN A 42 2.61 -11.87 6.74
CA ASN A 42 2.14 -10.49 6.90
C ASN A 42 3.11 -9.53 6.23
N VAL A 43 2.56 -8.45 5.69
CA VAL A 43 3.33 -7.43 4.95
C VAL A 43 3.07 -6.08 5.58
N THR A 44 4.12 -5.28 5.72
CA THR A 44 3.99 -3.91 6.19
C THR A 44 4.86 -2.99 5.36
N GLY A 45 4.49 -1.71 5.33
CA GLY A 45 5.24 -0.70 4.61
C GLY A 45 4.99 0.69 5.16
N HIS A 46 5.92 1.59 4.92
CA HIS A 46 5.85 2.98 5.33
C HIS A 46 6.25 3.89 4.16
N SER A 47 5.53 5.00 4.00
CA SER A 47 5.82 6.01 2.98
C SER A 47 5.86 5.41 1.57
N LEU A 48 6.96 5.56 0.84
CA LEU A 48 7.13 4.97 -0.49
C LEU A 48 7.05 3.44 -0.48
N GLY A 49 7.46 2.80 0.63
CA GLY A 49 7.37 1.37 0.79
C GLY A 49 5.94 0.85 0.77
N THR A 50 4.94 1.70 1.07
CA THR A 50 3.54 1.31 0.98
C THR A 50 3.11 1.06 -0.47
N MET A 51 3.60 1.87 -1.40
CA MET A 51 3.29 1.70 -2.82
C MET A 51 3.90 0.42 -3.36
N VAL A 52 5.14 0.15 -2.96
CA VAL A 52 5.85 -1.08 -3.32
C VAL A 52 5.07 -2.29 -2.80
N ALA A 53 4.72 -2.29 -1.53
CA ALA A 53 4.00 -3.39 -0.90
C ALA A 53 2.59 -3.56 -1.51
N ALA A 54 1.84 -2.49 -1.67
CA ALA A 54 0.48 -2.54 -2.20
C ALA A 54 0.45 -3.10 -3.62
N GLN A 55 1.31 -2.60 -4.49
CA GLN A 55 1.36 -3.06 -5.88
C GLN A 55 1.84 -4.51 -5.96
N ALA A 56 2.84 -4.89 -5.16
CA ALA A 56 3.35 -6.25 -5.14
C ALA A 56 2.29 -7.25 -4.68
N VAL A 57 1.55 -6.93 -3.63
CA VAL A 57 0.49 -7.78 -3.08
C VAL A 57 -0.68 -7.88 -4.05
N ALA A 58 -1.10 -6.77 -4.62
CA ALA A 58 -2.21 -6.74 -5.58
C ALA A 58 -1.86 -7.54 -6.85
N LYS A 59 -0.64 -7.38 -7.35
CA LYS A 59 -0.16 -8.13 -8.51
C LYS A 59 -0.15 -9.63 -8.22
N LEU A 60 0.25 -10.02 -7.01
CA LEU A 60 0.19 -11.42 -6.59
C LEU A 60 -1.24 -11.97 -6.68
N TYR A 61 -2.22 -11.23 -6.21
CA TYR A 61 -3.61 -11.62 -6.32
C TYR A 61 -4.05 -11.79 -7.78
N HIS A 62 -3.67 -10.83 -8.62
CA HIS A 62 -4.03 -10.84 -10.04
C HIS A 62 -3.45 -12.05 -10.77
N ASP A 63 -2.17 -12.38 -10.51
CA ASP A 63 -1.46 -13.45 -11.20
C ASP A 63 -1.73 -14.83 -10.60
N ASP A 64 -1.90 -14.93 -9.28
CA ASP A 64 -2.06 -16.20 -8.57
C ASP A 64 -2.90 -16.00 -7.30
N PRO A 65 -4.23 -15.99 -7.42
CA PRO A 65 -5.12 -15.83 -6.27
C PRO A 65 -4.90 -16.86 -5.17
N LYS A 66 -4.48 -18.07 -5.54
CA LYS A 66 -4.23 -19.12 -4.56
C LYS A 66 -3.00 -18.81 -3.71
N ALA A 67 -1.93 -18.34 -4.31
CA ALA A 67 -0.75 -17.89 -3.55
C ALA A 67 -1.09 -16.73 -2.62
N PHE A 68 -1.98 -15.84 -3.05
CA PHE A 68 -2.45 -14.71 -2.24
C PHE A 68 -3.15 -15.17 -0.94
N GLU A 69 -3.73 -16.37 -0.91
CA GLU A 69 -4.35 -16.89 0.31
C GLU A 69 -3.35 -17.03 1.46
N THR A 70 -2.07 -17.18 1.17
CA THR A 70 -1.00 -17.25 2.19
C THR A 70 -0.72 -15.87 2.81
N ILE A 71 -1.10 -14.78 2.16
CA ILE A 71 -1.01 -13.45 2.75
C ILE A 71 -2.02 -13.35 3.90
N GLY A 72 -1.54 -12.96 5.08
CA GLY A 72 -2.38 -12.72 6.25
C GLY A 72 -2.94 -11.31 6.24
N GLU A 73 -2.16 -10.36 6.75
CA GLU A 73 -2.53 -8.95 6.80
C GLU A 73 -1.47 -8.08 6.12
N VAL A 74 -1.93 -7.03 5.47
CA VAL A 74 -1.06 -6.00 4.89
C VAL A 74 -1.40 -4.69 5.58
N VAL A 75 -0.46 -4.11 6.32
CA VAL A 75 -0.67 -2.87 7.07
C VAL A 75 0.31 -1.82 6.56
N LEU A 76 -0.22 -0.70 6.09
CA LEU A 76 0.53 0.32 5.36
C LEU A 76 0.34 1.68 6.02
N PHE A 77 1.46 2.35 6.32
CA PHE A 77 1.50 3.61 7.06
C PHE A 77 1.98 4.75 6.16
N ASP A 78 1.28 5.88 6.18
CA ASP A 78 1.64 7.11 5.48
C ASP A 78 1.83 6.93 3.98
N GLY A 79 1.00 6.10 3.36
CA GLY A 79 1.10 5.79 1.94
C GLY A 79 0.04 6.46 1.09
N ALA A 80 0.39 6.70 -0.16
CA ALA A 80 -0.52 7.20 -1.17
C ALA A 80 -1.48 6.12 -1.65
N ASP A 81 -2.60 6.55 -2.26
CA ASP A 81 -3.53 5.64 -2.88
C ASP A 81 -2.97 5.12 -4.21
N VAL A 82 -2.97 3.80 -4.39
CA VAL A 82 -2.47 3.15 -5.60
C VAL A 82 -3.59 2.63 -6.51
N THR A 83 -4.84 2.93 -6.21
CA THR A 83 -5.98 2.36 -6.95
C THR A 83 -5.88 2.59 -8.45
N GLN A 84 -5.53 3.79 -8.86
CA GLN A 84 -5.40 4.09 -10.29
C GLN A 84 -4.27 3.30 -10.94
N SER A 85 -3.14 3.13 -10.26
CA SER A 85 -2.03 2.33 -10.81
C SER A 85 -2.43 0.87 -10.98
N LEU A 86 -3.23 0.33 -10.06
CA LEU A 86 -3.73 -1.05 -10.17
C LEU A 86 -4.64 -1.21 -11.38
N LYS A 87 -5.51 -0.24 -11.64
CA LYS A 87 -6.34 -0.24 -12.85
C LYS A 87 -5.47 -0.17 -14.11
N ASN A 88 -4.43 0.64 -14.09
CA ASN A 88 -3.49 0.77 -15.21
C ASN A 88 -2.66 -0.50 -15.43
N MET A 89 -2.49 -1.31 -14.38
CA MET A 89 -1.83 -2.62 -14.46
C MET A 89 -2.76 -3.72 -14.99
N GLY A 90 -4.00 -3.40 -15.29
CA GLY A 90 -4.97 -4.34 -15.85
C GLY A 90 -5.88 -5.01 -14.84
N MET A 91 -5.89 -4.56 -13.59
CA MET A 91 -6.80 -5.11 -12.58
C MET A 91 -8.19 -4.53 -12.71
N THR A 92 -9.19 -5.39 -12.58
CA THR A 92 -10.61 -4.98 -12.55
C THR A 92 -10.97 -4.42 -11.17
N ASP A 93 -12.07 -3.66 -11.10
CA ASP A 93 -12.58 -3.15 -9.82
C ASP A 93 -12.85 -4.29 -8.84
N LYS A 94 -13.36 -5.41 -9.34
CA LYS A 94 -13.62 -6.59 -8.52
C LYS A 94 -12.35 -7.18 -7.92
N GLU A 95 -11.28 -7.27 -8.71
CA GLU A 95 -9.98 -7.75 -8.25
C GLU A 95 -9.37 -6.82 -7.21
N ILE A 96 -9.43 -5.50 -7.47
CA ILE A 96 -8.93 -4.49 -6.55
C ILE A 96 -9.65 -4.59 -5.20
N LYS A 97 -10.96 -4.72 -5.22
CA LYS A 97 -11.76 -4.85 -4.01
C LYS A 97 -11.44 -6.14 -3.25
N ALA A 98 -11.31 -7.24 -3.96
CA ALA A 98 -11.01 -8.54 -3.35
C ALA A 98 -9.62 -8.56 -2.71
N ALA A 99 -8.59 -8.09 -3.41
CA ALA A 99 -7.25 -8.00 -2.86
C ALA A 99 -7.18 -7.00 -1.69
N GLY A 100 -7.92 -5.91 -1.78
CA GLY A 100 -7.94 -4.86 -0.76
C GLY A 100 -8.54 -5.30 0.58
N LYS A 101 -9.26 -6.40 0.64
CA LYS A 101 -9.82 -6.89 1.91
C LYS A 101 -8.78 -7.21 2.96
N LYS A 102 -7.56 -7.56 2.55
CA LYS A 102 -6.46 -7.87 3.47
C LYS A 102 -5.58 -6.66 3.75
N VAL A 103 -5.86 -5.51 3.14
CA VAL A 103 -5.00 -4.32 3.17
C VAL A 103 -5.65 -3.23 4.01
N THR A 104 -4.87 -2.71 4.97
CA THR A 104 -5.29 -1.60 5.83
C THR A 104 -4.27 -0.48 5.70
N TYR A 105 -4.76 0.72 5.39
CA TYR A 105 -3.98 1.95 5.37
C TYR A 105 -4.25 2.77 6.61
N TYR A 106 -3.19 3.24 7.25
CA TYR A 106 -3.25 4.29 8.26
C TYR A 106 -2.62 5.54 7.68
N VAL A 107 -3.42 6.58 7.48
CA VAL A 107 -3.00 7.81 6.82
C VAL A 107 -3.15 9.01 7.74
N ASN A 108 -2.24 9.96 7.60
CA ASN A 108 -2.28 11.24 8.31
C ASN A 108 -2.72 12.31 7.32
N PRO A 109 -3.86 13.01 7.54
CA PRO A 109 -4.36 13.99 6.57
C PRO A 109 -3.47 15.24 6.44
N PHE A 110 -2.53 15.44 7.36
CA PHE A 110 -1.58 16.54 7.31
C PHE A 110 -0.27 16.17 6.59
N ASP A 111 -0.14 14.93 6.16
CA ASP A 111 1.03 14.45 5.44
C ASP A 111 0.72 14.39 3.95
N LEU A 112 1.53 15.11 3.15
CA LEU A 112 1.33 15.16 1.71
C LEU A 112 1.44 13.77 1.06
N VAL A 113 2.36 12.93 1.53
CA VAL A 113 2.55 11.59 0.95
C VAL A 113 1.32 10.73 1.21
N SER A 114 0.78 10.75 2.44
CA SER A 114 -0.44 10.00 2.78
C SER A 114 -1.62 10.39 1.91
N MET A 115 -1.70 11.65 1.51
CA MET A 115 -2.85 12.18 0.78
C MET A 115 -2.66 12.18 -0.74
N LEU A 116 -1.52 11.74 -1.24
CA LEU A 116 -1.30 11.65 -2.68
C LEU A 116 -2.34 10.72 -3.33
N ASN A 117 -2.99 11.25 -4.36
CA ASN A 117 -4.00 10.55 -5.15
C ASN A 117 -5.27 10.13 -4.39
N ARG A 118 -5.49 10.63 -3.17
CA ARG A 118 -6.69 10.32 -2.38
C ARG A 118 -7.81 11.31 -2.65
N THR A 119 -8.27 11.34 -3.89
CA THR A 119 -9.30 12.29 -4.34
C THR A 119 -10.68 11.68 -4.48
N THR A 120 -10.78 10.34 -4.45
CA THR A 120 -12.05 9.62 -4.51
C THR A 120 -12.50 9.20 -3.12
N PRO A 121 -13.78 8.83 -2.93
CA PRO A 121 -14.24 8.30 -1.66
C PRO A 121 -13.39 7.11 -1.19
N TYR A 122 -13.12 7.03 0.11
CA TYR A 122 -12.24 6.00 0.66
C TYR A 122 -12.75 4.58 0.41
N GLU A 123 -14.06 4.39 0.37
CA GLU A 123 -14.67 3.09 0.09
C GLU A 123 -14.45 2.60 -1.35
N GLU A 124 -14.04 3.50 -2.24
CA GLU A 124 -13.71 3.16 -3.62
C GLU A 124 -12.22 2.93 -3.82
N GLN A 125 -11.40 3.21 -2.80
CA GLN A 125 -9.96 3.06 -2.86
C GLN A 125 -9.54 1.64 -2.50
N PHE A 126 -8.33 1.27 -2.96
CA PHE A 126 -7.74 -0.01 -2.62
C PHE A 126 -7.45 -0.11 -1.13
N GLY A 127 -8.00 -1.11 -0.47
CA GLY A 127 -7.82 -1.34 0.95
C GLY A 127 -8.78 -0.54 1.84
N THR A 128 -8.70 -0.78 3.13
CA THR A 128 -9.46 -0.05 4.14
C THR A 128 -8.60 1.10 4.66
N VAL A 129 -9.12 2.32 4.61
CA VAL A 129 -8.36 3.52 4.97
C VAL A 129 -8.83 4.04 6.32
N HIS A 130 -7.90 4.14 7.28
CA HIS A 130 -8.12 4.79 8.57
C HIS A 130 -7.33 6.09 8.64
N VAL A 131 -8.02 7.18 8.95
CA VAL A 131 -7.41 8.49 9.07
C VAL A 131 -7.02 8.71 10.53
N ILE A 132 -5.75 9.04 10.76
CA ILE A 132 -5.23 9.31 12.10
C ILE A 132 -4.81 10.77 12.16
N VAL A 133 -5.37 11.51 13.12
CA VAL A 133 -5.05 12.92 13.34
C VAL A 133 -4.08 13.02 14.51
N PRO A 134 -2.89 13.66 14.35
CA PRO A 134 -1.95 13.84 15.46
C PRO A 134 -2.58 14.66 16.60
N LEU A 135 -2.28 14.28 17.83
CA LEU A 135 -2.82 14.96 19.02
C LEU A 135 -2.24 16.36 19.22
N ASN A 136 -1.08 16.65 18.67
CA ASN A 136 -0.40 17.93 18.81
C ASN A 136 -0.38 18.74 17.50
N PHE A 137 -1.41 18.61 16.69
CA PHE A 137 -1.50 19.28 15.40
C PHE A 137 -1.47 20.80 15.48
N ASN A 138 -1.67 21.39 16.65
CA ASN A 138 -1.59 22.84 16.87
C ASN A 138 -0.17 23.39 16.75
N THR A 139 0.85 22.57 16.69
CA THR A 139 2.25 22.98 16.44
C THR A 139 2.61 22.90 14.96
N THR A 140 1.70 23.21 14.13
CA THR A 140 1.57 22.81 12.74
C THR A 140 2.74 23.09 11.80
N PHE A 141 3.33 24.28 11.87
CA PHE A 141 4.35 24.63 10.86
C PHE A 141 5.68 23.94 11.11
N GLU A 142 5.96 23.62 12.34
CA GLU A 142 7.18 22.88 12.70
C GLU A 142 7.04 21.41 12.46
N THR A 143 5.81 20.90 12.46
CA THR A 143 5.54 19.47 12.42
C THR A 143 5.22 18.93 11.05
N LYS A 144 5.21 19.77 10.03
CA LYS A 144 4.85 19.30 8.69
C LYS A 144 5.69 18.13 8.21
N ASN A 145 6.98 18.14 8.55
CA ASN A 145 7.85 17.01 8.23
C ASN A 145 7.72 15.87 9.24
N SER A 146 7.54 16.22 10.52
CA SER A 146 7.44 15.22 11.58
C SER A 146 6.14 14.41 11.51
N SER A 147 5.07 14.98 10.96
CA SER A 147 3.82 14.23 10.75
C SER A 147 3.97 13.01 9.87
N HIS A 148 5.04 12.93 9.08
CA HIS A 148 5.33 11.78 8.25
C HIS A 148 6.10 10.69 8.99
N ASP A 149 6.61 10.98 10.17
CA ASP A 149 7.39 10.04 10.98
C ASP A 149 6.48 9.19 11.87
N PHE A 150 6.95 8.00 12.20
CA PHE A 150 6.22 7.11 13.10
C PHE A 150 5.94 7.71 14.48
N GLY A 151 6.73 8.68 14.90
CA GLY A 151 6.50 9.38 16.17
C GLY A 151 5.16 10.10 16.27
N GLU A 152 4.53 10.43 15.16
CA GLU A 152 3.22 11.08 15.09
C GLU A 152 2.07 10.07 14.97
N PHE A 153 2.38 8.84 14.85
CA PHE A 153 1.41 7.75 14.87
C PHE A 153 1.28 7.21 16.29
#